data_113101d6f73f1f756fbb0c0d4c4b21e1
#
_entry.id   113101d6f73f1f756fbb0c0d4c4b21e1
#
_cell.length_a   1.000
_cell.length_b   1.000
_cell.length_c   1.000
_cell.angle_alpha   90.00
_cell.angle_beta   90.00
_cell.angle_gamma   90.00
#
_symmetry.space_group_name_H-M   'P 1'
#
loop_
_entity.id
_entity.type
_entity.pdbx_description
1 polymer ?
#
loop_
_entity_poly.entity_id
_entity_poly.type
_entity_poly.pdbx_seq_one_letter_code
_entity_poly.pdbx_strand_id
1 'polypeptide(L)'
;MIKNLILGGGPSGLSYSLFCPSDSKIIEKNSKPGGHASSFEINGFTFDYGPHILFSRDKKILSFIINSLGENISRCYRNVKISYKDRLIKYPFENDLGSLPLKENLECLTDFIFNNYKKKFKEPKNMEEWFLYTFGRSICEKYLLPYNEKVWNIKAHDLSMLWAERIPNPPIKDVIKSSLGIKTEGYKHQLYFHYPKKGGYQAISENWGHFVDMSFLESVH
;
A
#
# COMPACT_ATOMS: atom_id res chain seq x y z
N MET A 1 -22.29 13.79 30.49
CA MET A 1 -21.02 14.58 30.67
C MET A 1 -19.97 13.92 29.77
N ILE A 2 -19.39 14.66 28.84
CA ILE A 2 -18.34 14.13 27.94
C ILE A 2 -17.14 13.70 28.76
N LYS A 3 -16.74 12.43 28.64
CA LYS A 3 -15.57 11.89 29.36
C LYS A 3 -14.30 11.89 28.50
N ASN A 4 -14.45 11.76 27.19
CA ASN A 4 -13.35 11.76 26.24
C ASN A 4 -13.61 12.77 25.11
N LEU A 5 -12.67 13.67 24.92
CA LEU A 5 -12.62 14.56 23.78
C LEU A 5 -11.59 14.02 22.78
N ILE A 6 -12.03 13.77 21.55
CA ILE A 6 -11.20 13.20 20.48
C ILE A 6 -10.94 14.31 19.47
N LEU A 7 -9.66 14.56 19.19
CA LEU A 7 -9.23 15.58 18.22
C LEU A 7 -8.97 14.93 16.88
N GLY A 8 -9.88 15.14 15.93
CA GLY A 8 -9.81 14.64 14.55
C GLY A 8 -10.75 13.48 14.25
N GLY A 9 -11.58 13.65 13.21
CA GLY A 9 -12.53 12.68 12.67
C GLY A 9 -11.93 11.75 11.61
N GLY A 10 -10.63 11.45 11.68
CA GLY A 10 -10.03 10.40 10.86
C GLY A 10 -10.41 8.99 11.32
N PRO A 11 -10.03 7.92 10.57
CA PRO A 11 -10.38 6.53 10.93
C PRO A 11 -10.01 6.15 12.38
N SER A 12 -8.91 6.66 12.91
CA SER A 12 -8.48 6.39 14.29
C SER A 12 -9.43 7.00 15.32
N GLY A 13 -9.79 8.29 15.16
CA GLY A 13 -10.71 8.97 16.07
C GLY A 13 -12.11 8.36 16.01
N LEU A 14 -12.59 8.08 14.81
CA LEU A 14 -13.88 7.43 14.58
C LEU A 14 -13.94 6.04 15.23
N SER A 15 -12.94 5.19 14.97
CA SER A 15 -12.89 3.85 15.55
C SER A 15 -12.79 3.88 17.08
N TYR A 16 -11.98 4.81 17.64
CA TYR A 16 -11.93 4.97 19.09
C TYR A 16 -13.31 5.31 19.66
N SER A 17 -14.01 6.28 19.09
CA SER A 17 -15.35 6.68 19.54
C SER A 17 -16.37 5.55 19.42
N LEU A 18 -16.34 4.76 18.35
CA LEU A 18 -17.25 3.62 18.15
C LEU A 18 -17.06 2.50 19.17
N PHE A 19 -15.81 2.24 19.61
CA PHE A 19 -15.51 1.14 20.50
C PHE A 19 -15.23 1.56 21.95
N CYS A 20 -15.20 2.86 22.22
CA CYS A 20 -14.99 3.38 23.57
C CYS A 20 -16.27 3.21 24.40
N PRO A 21 -16.22 2.56 25.57
CA PRO A 21 -17.39 2.34 26.42
C PRO A 21 -17.91 3.62 27.15
N SER A 22 -17.23 4.74 27.01
CA SER A 22 -17.56 6.00 27.68
C SER A 22 -17.99 7.08 26.68
N ASP A 23 -18.81 8.04 27.16
CA ASP A 23 -19.26 9.18 26.38
C ASP A 23 -18.08 9.93 25.76
N SER A 24 -17.98 9.90 24.45
CA SER A 24 -16.94 10.57 23.68
C SER A 24 -17.53 11.58 22.70
N LYS A 25 -16.80 12.67 22.46
CA LYS A 25 -17.13 13.65 21.44
C LYS A 25 -15.92 13.87 20.56
N ILE A 26 -16.13 13.89 19.24
CA ILE A 26 -15.11 14.19 18.23
C ILE A 26 -15.22 15.65 17.82
N ILE A 27 -14.10 16.34 17.72
CA ILE A 27 -13.97 17.66 17.09
C ILE A 27 -13.14 17.47 15.81
N GLU A 28 -13.73 17.85 14.66
CA GLU A 28 -13.10 17.77 13.34
C GLU A 28 -12.99 19.16 12.71
N LYS A 29 -11.80 19.52 12.27
CA LYS A 29 -11.53 20.83 11.65
C LYS A 29 -12.13 20.99 10.25
N ASN A 30 -12.33 19.91 9.54
CA ASN A 30 -12.92 19.91 8.21
C ASN A 30 -14.46 19.78 8.28
N SER A 31 -15.12 20.00 7.16
CA SER A 31 -16.58 19.83 7.02
C SER A 31 -17.03 18.38 6.91
N LYS A 32 -16.09 17.43 6.80
CA LYS A 32 -16.33 15.99 6.64
C LYS A 32 -15.30 15.17 7.40
N PRO A 33 -15.68 13.96 7.88
CA PRO A 33 -14.72 13.04 8.49
C PRO A 33 -13.83 12.40 7.43
N GLY A 34 -12.75 11.75 7.86
CA GLY A 34 -11.89 10.92 7.00
C GLY A 34 -10.41 11.20 7.13
N GLY A 35 -10.01 12.43 7.46
CA GLY A 35 -8.59 12.77 7.56
C GLY A 35 -7.83 12.41 6.27
N HIS A 36 -6.72 11.67 6.38
CA HIS A 36 -5.98 11.19 5.19
C HIS A 36 -6.71 10.12 4.36
N ALA A 37 -7.74 9.49 4.91
CA ALA A 37 -8.61 8.54 4.19
C ALA A 37 -9.79 9.23 3.50
N SER A 38 -9.71 10.55 3.32
CA SER A 38 -10.73 11.33 2.61
C SER A 38 -10.62 11.19 1.10
N SER A 39 -11.74 11.47 0.45
CA SER A 39 -11.87 11.53 -1.01
C SER A 39 -12.44 12.88 -1.44
N PHE A 40 -12.24 13.24 -2.69
CA PHE A 40 -12.77 14.45 -3.30
C PHE A 40 -13.28 14.16 -4.71
N GLU A 41 -14.14 15.03 -5.23
CA GLU A 41 -14.70 14.87 -6.57
C GLU A 41 -14.22 15.98 -7.51
N ILE A 42 -13.85 15.59 -8.72
CA ILE A 42 -13.53 16.51 -9.82
C ILE A 42 -14.25 16.00 -11.08
N ASN A 43 -15.07 16.83 -11.68
CA ASN A 43 -15.78 16.53 -12.93
C ASN A 43 -16.56 15.20 -12.92
N GLY A 44 -17.15 14.84 -11.79
CA GLY A 44 -17.91 13.60 -11.61
C GLY A 44 -17.07 12.36 -11.34
N PHE A 45 -15.77 12.51 -11.19
CA PHE A 45 -14.87 11.44 -10.77
C PHE A 45 -14.45 11.60 -9.32
N THR A 46 -14.46 10.50 -8.58
CA THR A 46 -14.01 10.45 -7.18
C THR A 46 -12.55 10.07 -7.11
N PHE A 47 -11.77 10.83 -6.36
CA PHE A 47 -10.34 10.61 -6.12
C PHE A 47 -10.07 10.54 -4.62
N ASP A 48 -9.21 9.61 -4.19
CA ASP A 48 -8.68 9.58 -2.84
C ASP A 48 -7.40 10.43 -2.73
N TYR A 49 -7.10 10.96 -1.54
CA TYR A 49 -5.84 11.68 -1.30
C TYR A 49 -4.59 10.80 -1.37
N GLY A 50 -4.75 9.53 -1.60
CA GLY A 50 -3.69 8.54 -1.81
C GLY A 50 -4.27 7.21 -2.28
N PRO A 51 -3.44 6.26 -2.68
CA PRO A 51 -3.90 4.95 -3.14
C PRO A 51 -4.39 4.12 -1.95
N HIS A 52 -5.66 4.28 -1.58
CA HIS A 52 -6.28 3.53 -0.50
C HIS A 52 -6.88 2.21 -0.99
N ILE A 53 -6.64 1.15 -0.24
CA ILE A 53 -7.26 -0.16 -0.43
C ILE A 53 -7.64 -0.75 0.93
N LEU A 54 -8.80 -1.38 1.03
CA LEU A 54 -9.19 -2.10 2.23
C LEU A 54 -8.64 -3.53 2.18
N PHE A 55 -7.64 -3.76 3.00
CA PHE A 55 -6.98 -5.04 3.18
C PHE A 55 -6.54 -5.19 4.64
N SER A 56 -6.80 -6.34 5.25
CA SER A 56 -6.31 -6.68 6.58
C SER A 56 -6.06 -8.18 6.71
N ARG A 57 -5.04 -8.55 7.50
CA ARG A 57 -4.83 -9.94 7.93
C ARG A 57 -5.80 -10.33 9.05
N ASP A 58 -6.25 -9.36 9.83
CA ASP A 58 -7.29 -9.56 10.83
C ASP A 58 -8.66 -9.62 10.16
N LYS A 59 -9.21 -10.83 10.11
CA LYS A 59 -10.51 -11.10 9.48
C LYS A 59 -11.68 -10.45 10.23
N LYS A 60 -11.58 -10.25 11.54
CA LYS A 60 -12.65 -9.62 12.34
C LYS A 60 -12.76 -8.14 12.00
N ILE A 61 -11.63 -7.44 12.01
CA ILE A 61 -11.56 -6.02 11.61
C ILE A 61 -12.01 -5.86 10.16
N LEU A 62 -11.50 -6.69 9.24
CA LEU A 62 -11.90 -6.61 7.84
C LEU A 62 -13.40 -6.83 7.65
N SER A 63 -13.98 -7.85 8.29
CA SER A 63 -15.41 -8.12 8.23
C SER A 63 -16.25 -7.00 8.83
N PHE A 64 -15.82 -6.40 9.95
CA PHE A 64 -16.50 -5.26 10.54
C PHE A 64 -16.58 -4.09 9.55
N ILE A 65 -15.45 -3.73 8.91
CA ILE A 65 -15.43 -2.61 7.95
C ILE A 65 -16.28 -2.93 6.72
N ILE A 66 -16.20 -4.15 6.17
CA ILE A 66 -17.02 -4.57 5.02
C ILE A 66 -18.50 -4.50 5.37
N ASN A 67 -18.88 -5.06 6.51
CA ASN A 67 -20.28 -5.09 6.94
C ASN A 67 -20.84 -3.69 7.20
N SER A 68 -20.03 -2.75 7.70
CA SER A 68 -20.45 -1.37 7.92
C SER A 68 -20.83 -0.65 6.62
N LEU A 69 -20.27 -1.04 5.48
CA LEU A 69 -20.61 -0.47 4.17
C LEU A 69 -21.81 -1.13 3.49
N GLY A 70 -22.32 -2.24 4.01
CA GLY A 70 -23.46 -2.97 3.43
C GLY A 70 -23.21 -3.35 1.97
N GLU A 71 -24.06 -2.89 1.07
CA GLU A 71 -23.93 -3.14 -0.37
C GLU A 71 -22.90 -2.23 -1.08
N ASN A 72 -22.43 -1.17 -0.41
CA ASN A 72 -21.48 -0.20 -0.97
C ASN A 72 -20.04 -0.71 -0.94
N ILE A 73 -19.81 -1.98 -1.22
CA ILE A 73 -18.48 -2.57 -1.22
C ILE A 73 -18.28 -3.46 -2.46
N SER A 74 -17.08 -3.44 -3.01
CA SER A 74 -16.66 -4.30 -4.11
C SER A 74 -15.38 -5.04 -3.73
N ARG A 75 -15.28 -6.30 -4.15
CA ARG A 75 -14.03 -7.05 -4.10
C ARG A 75 -13.32 -6.86 -5.43
N CYS A 76 -12.14 -6.25 -5.39
CA CYS A 76 -11.35 -5.88 -6.55
C CYS A 76 -10.15 -6.81 -6.71
N TYR A 77 -9.82 -7.14 -7.95
CA TYR A 77 -8.57 -7.83 -8.27
C TYR A 77 -7.46 -6.81 -8.54
N ARG A 78 -6.31 -7.00 -7.92
CA ARG A 78 -5.15 -6.11 -8.07
C ARG A 78 -4.49 -6.33 -9.42
N ASN A 79 -4.55 -5.33 -10.29
CA ASN A 79 -3.90 -5.32 -11.58
C ASN A 79 -2.94 -4.12 -11.71
N VAL A 80 -1.88 -4.15 -10.91
CA VAL A 80 -0.87 -3.09 -10.90
C VAL A 80 0.18 -3.35 -11.97
N LYS A 81 0.50 -2.32 -12.73
CA LYS A 81 1.54 -2.32 -13.75
C LYS A 81 2.60 -1.27 -13.44
N ILE A 82 3.81 -1.59 -13.76
CA ILE A 82 4.97 -0.71 -13.69
C ILE A 82 5.24 -0.20 -15.10
N SER A 83 5.19 1.13 -15.27
CA SER A 83 5.63 1.75 -16.52
C SER A 83 7.16 1.73 -16.56
N TYR A 84 7.72 0.96 -17.46
CA TYR A 84 9.16 0.82 -17.65
C TYR A 84 9.50 1.01 -19.13
N LYS A 85 10.16 2.13 -19.45
CA LYS A 85 10.40 2.53 -20.85
C LYS A 85 9.07 2.58 -21.62
N ASP A 86 8.96 1.83 -22.70
CA ASP A 86 7.79 1.70 -23.57
C ASP A 86 6.87 0.52 -23.20
N ARG A 87 7.08 -0.11 -22.04
CA ARG A 87 6.41 -1.35 -21.63
C ARG A 87 5.67 -1.21 -20.31
N LEU A 88 4.65 -2.05 -20.13
CA LEU A 88 3.93 -2.23 -18.89
C LEU A 88 4.31 -3.57 -18.25
N ILE A 89 5.18 -3.53 -17.26
CA ILE A 89 5.63 -4.72 -16.52
C ILE A 89 4.64 -4.99 -15.38
N LYS A 90 4.24 -6.23 -15.18
CA LYS A 90 3.37 -6.61 -14.06
C LYS A 90 4.11 -6.42 -12.72
N TYR A 91 3.40 -5.87 -11.74
CA TYR A 91 3.92 -5.80 -10.36
C TYR A 91 3.77 -7.16 -9.64
N PRO A 92 4.76 -7.61 -8.87
CA PRO A 92 6.08 -6.98 -8.67
C PRO A 92 7.03 -7.25 -9.85
N PHE A 93 8.02 -6.38 -10.04
CA PHE A 93 8.89 -6.34 -11.22
C PHE A 93 9.61 -7.67 -11.50
N GLU A 94 10.12 -8.32 -10.48
CA GLU A 94 10.82 -9.61 -10.56
C GLU A 94 9.90 -10.78 -10.96
N ASN A 95 8.59 -10.60 -10.89
CA ASN A 95 7.61 -11.60 -11.29
C ASN A 95 7.12 -11.42 -12.74
N ASP A 96 7.78 -10.55 -13.52
CA ASP A 96 7.44 -10.35 -14.93
C ASP A 96 8.67 -9.99 -15.78
N LEU A 97 9.83 -10.60 -15.47
CA LEU A 97 11.09 -10.36 -16.18
C LEU A 97 10.99 -10.71 -17.67
N GLY A 98 10.14 -11.68 -18.03
CA GLY A 98 9.89 -12.06 -19.43
C GLY A 98 9.27 -10.94 -20.29
N SER A 99 8.66 -9.93 -19.69
CA SER A 99 8.14 -8.74 -20.40
C SER A 99 9.23 -7.71 -20.70
N LEU A 100 10.43 -7.85 -20.14
CA LEU A 100 11.58 -7.00 -20.45
C LEU A 100 12.19 -7.34 -21.82
N PRO A 101 12.98 -6.43 -22.43
CA PRO A 101 13.86 -6.77 -23.53
C PRO A 101 14.76 -7.96 -23.15
N LEU A 102 14.99 -8.89 -24.09
CA LEU A 102 15.71 -10.15 -23.81
C LEU A 102 17.04 -9.95 -23.08
N LYS A 103 17.82 -8.95 -23.49
CA LYS A 103 19.11 -8.61 -22.83
C LYS A 103 18.92 -8.23 -21.37
N GLU A 104 17.93 -7.37 -21.10
CA GLU A 104 17.66 -6.89 -19.73
C GLU A 104 17.06 -7.99 -18.84
N ASN A 105 16.21 -8.86 -19.42
CA ASN A 105 15.72 -10.04 -18.72
C ASN A 105 16.87 -10.95 -18.29
N LEU A 106 17.81 -11.25 -19.22
CA LEU A 106 18.97 -12.07 -18.91
C LEU A 106 19.85 -11.44 -17.84
N GLU A 107 20.12 -10.13 -17.91
CA GLU A 107 20.89 -9.39 -16.90
C GLU A 107 20.23 -9.51 -15.53
N CYS A 108 18.91 -9.22 -15.44
CA CYS A 108 18.16 -9.30 -14.18
C CYS A 108 18.17 -10.71 -13.59
N LEU A 109 17.91 -11.73 -14.40
CA LEU A 109 17.91 -13.12 -13.94
C LEU A 109 19.29 -13.56 -13.47
N THR A 110 20.33 -13.24 -14.24
CA THR A 110 21.71 -13.61 -13.91
C THR A 110 22.17 -12.96 -12.62
N ASP A 111 21.95 -11.64 -12.48
CA ASP A 111 22.31 -10.91 -11.27
C ASP A 111 21.50 -11.40 -10.05
N PHE A 112 20.25 -11.79 -10.23
CA PHE A 112 19.42 -12.32 -9.15
C PHE A 112 19.95 -13.69 -8.66
N ILE A 113 20.28 -14.61 -9.58
CA ILE A 113 20.75 -15.96 -9.25
C ILE A 113 22.17 -15.92 -8.68
N PHE A 114 23.09 -15.25 -9.36
CA PHE A 114 24.50 -15.16 -8.99
C PHE A 114 24.81 -13.92 -8.13
N ASN A 115 23.88 -13.53 -7.30
CA ASN A 115 23.94 -12.30 -6.52
C ASN A 115 25.15 -12.25 -5.56
N ASN A 116 26.20 -11.58 -6.00
CA ASN A 116 27.44 -11.39 -5.22
C ASN A 116 27.25 -10.47 -4.00
N TYR A 117 26.21 -9.65 -3.95
CA TYR A 117 25.92 -8.77 -2.82
C TYR A 117 25.50 -9.55 -1.57
N LYS A 118 24.99 -10.79 -1.70
CA LYS A 118 24.72 -11.68 -0.56
C LYS A 118 25.99 -11.98 0.25
N LYS A 119 27.15 -12.01 -0.40
CA LYS A 119 28.44 -12.18 0.27
C LYS A 119 28.97 -10.86 0.85
N LYS A 120 28.70 -9.74 0.14
CA LYS A 120 29.17 -8.39 0.53
C LYS A 120 28.40 -7.82 1.71
N PHE A 121 27.09 -7.95 1.70
CA PHE A 121 26.19 -7.41 2.74
C PHE A 121 25.55 -8.55 3.54
N LYS A 122 26.33 -9.20 4.41
CA LYS A 122 25.79 -10.26 5.29
C LYS A 122 24.65 -9.74 6.17
N GLU A 123 24.77 -8.50 6.62
CA GLU A 123 23.79 -7.77 7.43
C GLU A 123 23.59 -6.38 6.78
N PRO A 124 22.64 -6.23 5.87
CA PRO A 124 22.34 -4.94 5.24
C PRO A 124 21.96 -3.90 6.30
N LYS A 125 22.48 -2.66 6.17
CA LYS A 125 22.27 -1.58 7.14
C LYS A 125 21.24 -0.56 6.72
N ASN A 126 20.90 -0.52 5.44
CA ASN A 126 19.95 0.42 4.83
C ASN A 126 19.19 -0.25 3.69
N MET A 127 18.18 0.45 3.14
CA MET A 127 17.33 -0.11 2.09
C MET A 127 18.07 -0.42 0.80
N GLU A 128 19.08 0.38 0.42
CA GLU A 128 19.86 0.11 -0.79
C GLU A 128 20.64 -1.20 -0.67
N GLU A 129 21.37 -1.39 0.43
CA GLU A 129 22.10 -2.62 0.70
C GLU A 129 21.16 -3.84 0.74
N TRP A 130 19.96 -3.67 1.33
CA TRP A 130 18.96 -4.73 1.38
C TRP A 130 18.40 -5.07 0.01
N PHE A 131 18.11 -4.07 -0.84
CA PHE A 131 17.70 -4.32 -2.22
C PHE A 131 18.77 -5.06 -3.01
N LEU A 132 20.01 -4.60 -2.95
CA LEU A 132 21.13 -5.26 -3.62
C LEU A 132 21.34 -6.70 -3.12
N TYR A 133 21.27 -6.90 -1.81
CA TYR A 133 21.35 -8.23 -1.19
C TYR A 133 20.23 -9.16 -1.67
N THR A 134 19.01 -8.65 -1.78
CA THR A 134 17.82 -9.47 -2.07
C THR A 134 17.62 -9.70 -3.56
N PHE A 135 17.78 -8.67 -4.38
CA PHE A 135 17.35 -8.68 -5.79
C PHE A 135 18.50 -8.61 -6.80
N GLY A 136 19.72 -8.30 -6.36
CA GLY A 136 20.85 -8.06 -7.26
C GLY A 136 20.82 -6.67 -7.90
N ARG A 137 21.91 -6.33 -8.61
CA ARG A 137 22.11 -4.98 -9.15
C ARG A 137 21.08 -4.61 -10.21
N SER A 138 20.88 -5.48 -11.20
CA SER A 138 20.10 -5.14 -12.40
C SER A 138 18.63 -4.80 -12.08
N ILE A 139 17.98 -5.56 -11.19
CA ILE A 139 16.61 -5.26 -10.73
C ILE A 139 16.60 -3.97 -9.92
N CYS A 140 17.60 -3.76 -9.05
CA CYS A 140 17.70 -2.57 -8.22
C CYS A 140 17.82 -1.31 -9.07
N GLU A 141 18.78 -1.24 -9.98
CA GLU A 141 19.04 -0.06 -10.82
C GLU A 141 17.88 0.23 -11.80
N LYS A 142 17.25 -0.82 -12.34
CA LYS A 142 16.16 -0.66 -13.30
C LYS A 142 14.84 -0.25 -12.66
N TYR A 143 14.57 -0.67 -11.41
CA TYR A 143 13.26 -0.45 -10.80
C TYR A 143 13.32 -0.02 -9.33
N LEU A 144 13.93 -0.81 -8.43
CA LEU A 144 13.72 -0.61 -6.99
C LEU A 144 14.28 0.71 -6.48
N LEU A 145 15.49 1.09 -6.91
CA LEU A 145 16.10 2.35 -6.49
C LEU A 145 15.34 3.56 -7.05
N PRO A 146 15.13 3.69 -8.38
CA PRO A 146 14.39 4.83 -8.92
C PRO A 146 12.98 4.96 -8.37
N TYR A 147 12.28 3.84 -8.18
CA TYR A 147 10.93 3.82 -7.64
C TYR A 147 10.88 4.30 -6.19
N ASN A 148 11.74 3.75 -5.33
CA ASN A 148 11.75 4.11 -3.92
C ASN A 148 12.21 5.54 -3.69
N GLU A 149 13.24 6.01 -4.40
CA GLU A 149 13.69 7.40 -4.36
C GLU A 149 12.57 8.38 -4.78
N LYS A 150 11.79 8.03 -5.80
CA LYS A 150 10.63 8.82 -6.22
C LYS A 150 9.54 8.84 -5.15
N VAL A 151 9.23 7.71 -4.52
CA VAL A 151 8.17 7.62 -3.51
C VAL A 151 8.53 8.34 -2.22
N TRP A 152 9.76 8.17 -1.74
CA TRP A 152 10.21 8.71 -0.47
C TRP A 152 10.87 10.07 -0.56
N ASN A 153 11.23 10.51 -1.78
CA ASN A 153 11.98 11.74 -2.07
C ASN A 153 13.33 11.84 -1.32
N ILE A 154 13.91 10.69 -1.00
CA ILE A 154 15.26 10.54 -0.41
C ILE A 154 15.97 9.33 -1.03
N LYS A 155 17.29 9.27 -0.92
CA LYS A 155 18.08 8.17 -1.44
C LYS A 155 17.83 6.89 -0.63
N ALA A 156 17.86 5.73 -1.32
CA ALA A 156 17.61 4.45 -0.68
C ALA A 156 18.64 4.10 0.43
N HIS A 157 19.88 4.60 0.33
CA HIS A 157 20.89 4.40 1.37
C HIS A 157 20.60 5.18 2.66
N ASP A 158 19.79 6.23 2.60
CA ASP A 158 19.35 7.01 3.78
C ASP A 158 18.07 6.44 4.41
N LEU A 159 17.42 5.45 3.75
CA LEU A 159 16.21 4.81 4.26
C LEU A 159 16.54 3.69 5.25
N SER A 160 15.84 3.70 6.38
CA SER A 160 15.90 2.62 7.37
C SER A 160 15.34 1.31 6.83
N MET A 161 15.87 0.19 7.32
CA MET A 161 15.39 -1.16 6.98
C MET A 161 14.02 -1.54 7.58
N LEU A 162 13.42 -0.71 8.42
CA LEU A 162 12.11 -0.98 9.01
C LEU A 162 11.01 -1.26 7.96
N TRP A 163 11.20 -0.72 6.76
CA TRP A 163 10.29 -0.96 5.64
C TRP A 163 10.56 -2.29 4.91
N ALA A 164 11.78 -2.83 4.98
CA ALA A 164 12.19 -4.06 4.30
C ALA A 164 11.31 -5.26 4.66
N GLU A 165 10.86 -5.37 5.92
CA GLU A 165 9.99 -6.45 6.38
C GLU A 165 8.63 -6.53 5.66
N ARG A 166 8.21 -5.42 5.03
CA ARG A 166 6.96 -5.36 4.27
C ARG A 166 7.10 -5.77 2.81
N ILE A 167 8.34 -5.89 2.33
CA ILE A 167 8.64 -6.30 0.96
C ILE A 167 8.99 -7.79 0.99
N PRO A 168 8.16 -8.66 0.41
CA PRO A 168 8.41 -10.10 0.44
C PRO A 168 9.65 -10.46 -0.37
N ASN A 169 10.41 -11.46 0.11
CA ASN A 169 11.47 -12.07 -0.67
C ASN A 169 10.87 -12.94 -1.78
N PRO A 170 11.21 -12.72 -3.05
CA PRO A 170 10.67 -13.52 -4.14
C PRO A 170 11.25 -14.94 -4.11
N PRO A 171 10.41 -15.99 -4.26
CA PRO A 171 10.90 -17.34 -4.45
C PRO A 171 11.73 -17.44 -5.74
N ILE A 172 12.95 -17.97 -5.66
CA ILE A 172 13.85 -18.10 -6.83
C ILE A 172 13.14 -18.78 -8.01
N LYS A 173 12.38 -19.85 -7.74
CA LYS A 173 11.62 -20.57 -8.76
C LYS A 173 10.63 -19.68 -9.52
N ASP A 174 9.99 -18.72 -8.84
CA ASP A 174 9.02 -17.83 -9.46
C ASP A 174 9.70 -16.77 -10.31
N VAL A 175 10.87 -16.28 -9.90
CA VAL A 175 11.69 -15.35 -10.72
C VAL A 175 12.18 -16.04 -11.98
N ILE A 176 12.66 -17.29 -11.91
CA ILE A 176 13.07 -18.08 -13.08
C ILE A 176 11.87 -18.30 -14.02
N LYS A 177 10.72 -18.71 -13.49
CA LYS A 177 9.51 -18.88 -14.30
C LYS A 177 9.11 -17.60 -15.01
N SER A 178 9.12 -16.47 -14.31
CA SER A 178 8.76 -15.17 -14.86
C SER A 178 9.69 -14.75 -16.00
N SER A 179 10.98 -15.01 -15.87
CA SER A 179 11.97 -14.77 -16.91
C SER A 179 11.71 -15.61 -18.18
N LEU A 180 11.18 -16.82 -18.03
CA LEU A 180 10.79 -17.70 -19.13
C LEU A 180 9.41 -17.39 -19.68
N GLY A 181 8.74 -16.32 -19.24
CA GLY A 181 7.39 -15.95 -19.66
C GLY A 181 6.29 -16.82 -19.04
N ILE A 182 6.61 -17.68 -18.07
CA ILE A 182 5.62 -18.48 -17.35
C ILE A 182 4.96 -17.59 -16.30
N LYS A 183 3.63 -17.44 -16.40
CA LYS A 183 2.86 -16.60 -15.49
C LYS A 183 2.97 -17.11 -14.06
N THR A 184 3.31 -16.20 -13.13
CA THR A 184 3.27 -16.44 -11.69
C THR A 184 2.19 -15.56 -11.07
N GLU A 185 1.59 -16.01 -9.97
CA GLU A 185 0.53 -15.24 -9.29
C GLU A 185 1.10 -14.08 -8.46
N GLY A 186 2.41 -14.05 -8.27
CA GLY A 186 3.06 -13.12 -7.32
C GLY A 186 2.65 -13.44 -5.89
N TYR A 187 2.50 -12.40 -5.07
CA TYR A 187 2.15 -12.58 -3.65
C TYR A 187 0.65 -12.77 -3.47
N LYS A 188 0.20 -14.03 -3.30
CA LYS A 188 -1.23 -14.42 -3.22
C LYS A 188 -2.06 -13.61 -2.22
N HIS A 189 -1.48 -13.21 -1.10
CA HIS A 189 -2.16 -12.46 -0.05
C HIS A 189 -2.46 -11.00 -0.42
N GLN A 190 -1.97 -10.49 -1.56
CA GLN A 190 -2.18 -9.14 -2.05
C GLN A 190 -2.97 -9.10 -3.36
N LEU A 191 -3.48 -10.22 -3.83
CA LEU A 191 -4.20 -10.30 -5.11
C LEU A 191 -5.56 -9.63 -5.09
N TYR A 192 -6.21 -9.60 -3.94
CA TYR A 192 -7.54 -9.02 -3.77
C TYR A 192 -7.54 -7.98 -2.67
N PHE A 193 -8.36 -6.97 -2.86
CA PHE A 193 -8.68 -5.95 -1.87
C PHE A 193 -10.16 -5.58 -1.97
N HIS A 194 -10.68 -4.83 -1.01
CA HIS A 194 -12.01 -4.28 -1.06
C HIS A 194 -11.95 -2.76 -1.22
N TYR A 195 -12.97 -2.21 -1.88
CA TYR A 195 -13.08 -0.78 -2.11
C TYR A 195 -14.56 -0.39 -2.21
N PRO A 196 -14.99 0.78 -1.66
CA PRO A 196 -16.37 1.27 -1.80
C PRO A 196 -16.73 1.47 -3.27
N LYS A 197 -17.97 1.10 -3.64
CA LYS A 197 -18.49 1.32 -5.02
C LYS A 197 -18.71 2.79 -5.32
N LYS A 198 -19.10 3.57 -4.29
CA LYS A 198 -19.40 5.01 -4.38
C LYS A 198 -18.78 5.76 -3.20
N GLY A 199 -18.44 7.04 -3.41
CA GLY A 199 -17.96 7.95 -2.39
C GLY A 199 -16.48 7.79 -2.04
N GLY A 200 -15.71 6.97 -2.80
CA GLY A 200 -14.30 6.75 -2.54
C GLY A 200 -14.03 6.05 -1.20
N TYR A 201 -12.78 6.06 -0.76
CA TYR A 201 -12.42 5.44 0.52
C TYR A 201 -13.04 6.18 1.73
N GLN A 202 -13.39 7.46 1.56
CA GLN A 202 -14.08 8.29 2.55
C GLN A 202 -15.42 7.71 2.99
N ALA A 203 -16.12 6.94 2.13
CA ALA A 203 -17.40 6.32 2.46
C ALA A 203 -17.37 5.50 3.75
N ILE A 204 -16.21 4.92 4.12
CA ILE A 204 -16.02 4.22 5.39
C ILE A 204 -16.17 5.19 6.55
N SER A 205 -15.47 6.32 6.49
CA SER A 205 -15.47 7.33 7.55
C SER A 205 -16.80 8.06 7.66
N GLU A 206 -17.46 8.34 6.54
CA GLU A 206 -18.80 8.93 6.53
C GLU A 206 -19.82 7.98 7.17
N ASN A 207 -19.80 6.70 6.81
CA ASN A 207 -20.68 5.72 7.43
C ASN A 207 -20.46 5.63 8.94
N TRP A 208 -19.22 5.57 9.41
CA TRP A 208 -18.93 5.53 10.85
C TRP A 208 -19.30 6.83 11.57
N GLY A 209 -19.20 7.97 10.88
CA GLY A 209 -19.57 9.28 11.42
C GLY A 209 -21.04 9.38 11.85
N HIS A 210 -21.95 8.58 11.24
CA HIS A 210 -23.36 8.54 11.63
C HIS A 210 -23.62 7.93 13.01
N PHE A 211 -22.65 7.20 13.57
CA PHE A 211 -22.82 6.50 14.85
C PHE A 211 -22.07 7.14 16.01
N VAL A 212 -21.45 8.30 15.80
CA VAL A 212 -20.64 8.99 16.81
C VAL A 212 -21.09 10.45 16.98
N ASP A 213 -20.85 11.01 18.17
CA ASP A 213 -21.06 12.46 18.41
C ASP A 213 -19.86 13.23 17.86
N MET A 214 -20.10 14.04 16.82
CA MET A 214 -19.07 14.80 16.13
C MET A 214 -19.49 16.22 15.81
N SER A 215 -18.61 17.18 16.13
CA SER A 215 -18.72 18.58 15.67
C SER A 215 -17.70 18.85 14.57
N PHE A 216 -18.12 19.56 13.53
CA PHE A 216 -17.31 19.92 12.38
C PHE A 216 -16.94 21.40 12.41
N LEU A 217 -15.90 21.76 11.65
CA LEU A 217 -15.36 23.12 11.51
C LEU A 217 -14.86 23.70 12.84
N GLU A 218 -14.49 22.83 13.78
CA GLU A 218 -13.96 23.19 15.08
C GLU A 218 -12.48 22.76 15.18
N SER A 219 -11.66 23.62 15.79
CA SER A 219 -10.25 23.32 16.12
C SER A 219 -9.95 23.75 17.54
N VAL A 220 -9.06 23.01 18.19
CA VAL A 220 -8.50 23.38 19.49
C VAL A 220 -7.16 24.06 19.25
N HIS A 221 -6.98 25.27 19.76
CA HIS A 221 -5.76 26.08 19.67
C HIS A 221 -4.94 25.94 20.93
#